data_4da07f44ac009e1b4151f051cbfd3007
#
_entry.id   4da07f44ac009e1b4151f051cbfd3007
#
_cell.length_a   1.000
_cell.length_b   1.000
_cell.length_c   1.000
_cell.angle_alpha   90.00
_cell.angle_beta   90.00
_cell.angle_gamma   90.00
#
_symmetry.space_group_name_H-M   'P 1'
#
loop_
_entity.id
_entity.type
_entity.pdbx_description
1 polymer ?
#
loop_
_entity_poly.entity_id
_entity_poly.type
_entity_poly.pdbx_seq_one_letter_code
_entity_poly.pdbx_strand_id
1 'polypeptide(L)'
;MFRIIAVSMMCLGLAGTAGAQDAQVVLGQKVYAAQKCAICHSIGETGNKKGPLDGVGTKLTALELHAWMVDAKGMTTKTKSTRKPLMRDYKLPKEDVDALVAYMLTLKATPKK
;
A
#
# COMPACT_ATOMS: atom_id res chain seq x y z
N MET A 1 -48.21 -39.09 11.34
CA MET A 1 -46.93 -38.66 11.92
C MET A 1 -46.07 -38.05 10.85
N PHE A 2 -46.07 -36.72 10.73
CA PHE A 2 -45.20 -36.02 9.80
C PHE A 2 -43.94 -35.60 10.56
N ARG A 3 -42.79 -36.13 10.16
CA ARG A 3 -41.49 -35.68 10.65
C ARG A 3 -41.03 -34.51 9.78
N ILE A 4 -41.09 -33.33 10.36
CA ILE A 4 -40.52 -32.13 9.73
C ILE A 4 -39.00 -32.19 9.97
N ILE A 5 -38.25 -32.44 8.90
CA ILE A 5 -36.80 -32.35 8.92
C ILE A 5 -36.48 -30.85 8.69
N ALA A 6 -36.08 -30.15 9.75
CA ALA A 6 -35.56 -28.83 9.65
C ALA A 6 -34.14 -28.91 9.06
N VAL A 7 -34.01 -28.52 7.79
CA VAL A 7 -32.70 -28.33 7.18
C VAL A 7 -32.16 -27.01 7.71
N SER A 8 -31.24 -27.07 8.63
CA SER A 8 -30.50 -25.91 9.12
C SER A 8 -29.49 -25.51 8.05
N MET A 9 -29.83 -24.47 7.31
CA MET A 9 -28.94 -23.89 6.29
C MET A 9 -27.88 -23.07 7.02
N MET A 10 -26.71 -23.67 7.19
CA MET A 10 -25.55 -23.02 7.80
C MET A 10 -24.95 -22.06 6.79
N CYS A 11 -25.34 -20.79 6.88
CA CYS A 11 -24.68 -19.71 6.14
C CYS A 11 -23.27 -19.53 6.69
N LEU A 12 -22.26 -20.16 6.07
CA LEU A 12 -20.88 -19.78 6.27
C LEU A 12 -20.71 -18.36 5.71
N GLY A 13 -20.76 -17.38 6.58
CA GLY A 13 -20.46 -16.00 6.22
C GLY A 13 -18.98 -15.87 5.86
N LEU A 14 -18.73 -15.53 4.59
CA LEU A 14 -17.41 -15.07 4.12
C LEU A 14 -17.16 -13.66 4.67
N ALA A 15 -16.94 -13.52 5.96
CA ALA A 15 -16.63 -12.26 6.60
C ALA A 15 -15.15 -12.26 7.01
N GLY A 16 -14.22 -12.02 6.07
CA GLY A 16 -12.81 -12.08 6.43
C GLY A 16 -11.84 -11.27 5.58
N THR A 17 -12.16 -10.91 4.32
CA THR A 17 -11.20 -10.30 3.41
C THR A 17 -11.06 -8.80 3.58
N ALA A 18 -12.14 -8.06 3.86
CA ALA A 18 -12.12 -6.60 4.04
C ALA A 18 -11.33 -6.18 5.29
N GLY A 19 -11.51 -6.87 6.43
CA GLY A 19 -10.77 -6.59 7.67
C GLY A 19 -9.27 -6.86 7.56
N ALA A 20 -8.85 -7.87 6.78
CA ALA A 20 -7.44 -8.18 6.55
C ALA A 20 -6.76 -7.10 5.70
N GLN A 21 -7.44 -6.54 4.68
CA GLN A 21 -6.92 -5.44 3.87
C GLN A 21 -6.79 -4.17 4.69
N ASP A 22 -7.79 -3.83 5.53
CA ASP A 22 -7.75 -2.65 6.39
C ASP A 22 -6.61 -2.75 7.41
N ALA A 23 -6.40 -3.92 8.02
CA ALA A 23 -5.30 -4.16 8.95
C ALA A 23 -3.94 -4.02 8.25
N GLN A 24 -3.81 -4.49 7.02
CA GLN A 24 -2.59 -4.36 6.22
C GLN A 24 -2.30 -2.90 5.87
N VAL A 25 -3.31 -2.12 5.49
CA VAL A 25 -3.17 -0.68 5.22
C VAL A 25 -2.75 0.07 6.49
N VAL A 26 -3.35 -0.24 7.64
CA VAL A 26 -2.96 0.35 8.92
C VAL A 26 -1.50 0.04 9.27
N LEU A 27 -1.06 -1.20 9.06
CA LEU A 27 0.35 -1.55 9.23
C LEU A 27 1.24 -0.75 8.27
N GLY A 28 0.83 -0.61 7.02
CA GLY A 28 1.56 0.20 6.03
C GLY A 28 1.70 1.65 6.45
N GLN A 29 0.67 2.25 7.04
CA GLN A 29 0.73 3.60 7.59
C GLN A 29 1.74 3.70 8.75
N LYS A 30 1.78 2.69 9.62
CA LYS A 30 2.75 2.64 10.72
C LYS A 30 4.19 2.49 10.23
N VAL A 31 4.42 1.64 9.24
CA VAL A 31 5.73 1.44 8.62
C VAL A 31 6.18 2.73 7.92
N TYR A 32 5.28 3.38 7.19
CA TYR A 32 5.52 4.68 6.55
C TYR A 32 6.03 5.72 7.56
N ALA A 33 5.38 5.83 8.70
CA ALA A 33 5.79 6.75 9.76
C ALA A 33 7.13 6.34 10.39
N ALA A 34 7.31 5.05 10.69
CA ALA A 34 8.52 4.52 11.32
C ALA A 34 9.76 4.69 10.43
N GLN A 35 9.61 4.52 9.12
CA GLN A 35 10.68 4.70 8.14
C GLN A 35 10.92 6.16 7.73
N LYS A 36 10.13 7.08 8.28
CA LYS A 36 10.27 8.53 8.03
C LYS A 36 10.15 8.90 6.55
N CYS A 37 9.25 8.26 5.84
CA CYS A 37 9.03 8.49 4.41
C CYS A 37 8.61 9.94 4.13
N ALA A 38 7.95 10.60 5.08
CA ALA A 38 7.52 11.99 4.98
C ALA A 38 8.67 13.01 4.88
N ILE A 39 9.91 12.63 5.20
CA ILE A 39 11.07 13.50 4.99
C ILE A 39 11.28 13.78 3.49
N CYS A 40 10.96 12.81 2.64
CA CYS A 40 11.14 12.90 1.19
C CYS A 40 9.83 12.93 0.41
N HIS A 41 8.74 12.50 1.01
CA HIS A 41 7.43 12.40 0.33
C HIS A 41 6.34 13.12 1.09
N SER A 42 5.27 13.48 0.36
CA SER A 42 4.04 13.99 0.96
C SER A 42 2.84 13.11 0.60
N ILE A 43 1.89 13.10 1.51
CA ILE A 43 0.54 12.58 1.27
C ILE A 43 -0.42 13.67 1.71
N GLY A 44 -1.23 14.18 0.79
CA GLY A 44 -2.04 15.39 1.03
C GLY A 44 -1.15 16.57 1.41
N GLU A 45 -1.47 17.22 2.50
CA GLU A 45 -0.73 18.40 3.00
C GLU A 45 0.44 18.03 3.94
N THR A 46 0.65 16.73 4.22
CA THR A 46 1.64 16.26 5.21
C THR A 46 2.87 15.73 4.52
N GLY A 47 4.04 16.21 4.92
CA GLY A 47 5.33 15.76 4.44
C GLY A 47 5.98 16.68 3.42
N ASN A 48 6.98 16.16 2.72
CA ASN A 48 7.75 16.92 1.74
C ASN A 48 7.03 16.97 0.39
N LYS A 49 6.48 18.12 0.05
CA LYS A 49 5.69 18.34 -1.17
C LYS A 49 6.50 18.25 -2.47
N LYS A 50 7.80 18.13 -2.42
CA LYS A 50 8.64 17.86 -3.60
C LYS A 50 8.55 16.42 -4.09
N GLY A 51 8.03 15.51 -3.26
CA GLY A 51 7.85 14.11 -3.60
C GLY A 51 6.45 13.59 -3.28
N PRO A 52 5.38 14.15 -3.90
CA PRO A 52 4.03 13.73 -3.58
C PRO A 52 3.78 12.28 -3.98
N LEU A 53 3.14 11.53 -3.09
CA LEU A 53 2.67 10.16 -3.34
C LEU A 53 1.18 10.12 -3.68
N ASP A 54 0.53 11.28 -3.73
CA ASP A 54 -0.88 11.38 -4.11
C ASP A 54 -1.08 10.81 -5.52
N GLY A 55 -1.99 9.88 -5.65
CA GLY A 55 -2.28 9.22 -6.91
C GLY A 55 -1.30 8.11 -7.31
N VAL A 56 -0.31 7.79 -6.49
CA VAL A 56 0.69 6.74 -6.81
C VAL A 56 0.05 5.37 -7.02
N GLY A 57 -1.02 5.06 -6.31
CA GLY A 57 -1.76 3.81 -6.46
C GLY A 57 -2.51 3.67 -7.79
N THR A 58 -2.65 4.77 -8.53
CA THR A 58 -3.18 4.76 -9.89
C THR A 58 -2.05 4.70 -10.93
N LYS A 59 -0.92 5.33 -10.64
CA LYS A 59 0.23 5.44 -11.56
C LYS A 59 1.09 4.18 -11.61
N LEU A 60 1.27 3.52 -10.48
CA LEU A 60 2.19 2.39 -10.35
C LEU A 60 1.44 1.11 -10.01
N THR A 61 1.95 -0.01 -10.53
CA THR A 61 1.48 -1.35 -10.16
C THR A 61 2.03 -1.76 -8.80
N ALA A 62 1.45 -2.80 -8.20
CA ALA A 62 1.98 -3.38 -6.97
C ALA A 62 3.43 -3.84 -7.11
N LEU A 63 3.80 -4.42 -8.25
CA LEU A 63 5.18 -4.84 -8.53
C LEU A 63 6.15 -3.66 -8.59
N GLU A 64 5.74 -2.56 -9.23
CA GLU A 64 6.55 -1.35 -9.30
C GLU A 64 6.72 -0.70 -7.93
N LEU A 65 5.65 -0.63 -7.15
CA LEU A 65 5.70 -0.12 -5.77
C LEU A 65 6.63 -0.97 -4.90
N HIS A 66 6.53 -2.28 -5.01
CA HIS A 66 7.43 -3.21 -4.32
C HIS A 66 8.90 -2.96 -4.71
N ALA A 67 9.16 -2.85 -6.02
CA ALA A 67 10.51 -2.62 -6.53
C ALA A 67 11.10 -1.30 -6.01
N TRP A 68 10.31 -0.23 -5.93
CA TRP A 68 10.77 1.05 -5.35
C TRP A 68 11.20 0.92 -3.89
N MET A 69 10.64 -0.02 -3.14
CA MET A 69 10.98 -0.21 -1.73
C MET A 69 12.23 -1.06 -1.54
N VAL A 70 12.38 -2.13 -2.31
CA VAL A 70 13.46 -3.11 -2.14
C VAL A 70 14.64 -2.88 -3.08
N ASP A 71 14.44 -2.20 -4.18
CA ASP A 71 15.46 -1.89 -5.20
C ASP A 71 15.28 -0.49 -5.77
N ALA A 72 15.21 0.49 -4.89
CA ALA A 72 15.06 1.89 -5.28
C ALA A 72 16.18 2.37 -6.21
N LYS A 73 17.40 1.90 -5.97
CA LYS A 73 18.56 2.21 -6.82
C LYS A 73 18.35 1.72 -8.25
N GLY A 74 17.90 0.49 -8.43
CA GLY A 74 17.56 -0.06 -9.75
C GLY A 74 16.42 0.69 -10.42
N MET A 75 15.38 1.02 -9.67
CA MET A 75 14.24 1.80 -10.17
C MET A 75 14.64 3.22 -10.57
N THR A 76 15.50 3.88 -9.79
CA THR A 76 16.05 5.19 -10.14
C THR A 76 16.77 5.15 -11.49
N THR A 77 17.58 4.15 -11.73
CA THR A 77 18.28 3.95 -13.00
C THR A 77 17.29 3.69 -14.14
N LYS A 78 16.36 2.76 -13.92
CA LYS A 78 15.36 2.37 -14.93
C LYS A 78 14.46 3.53 -15.36
N THR A 79 14.02 4.34 -14.41
CA THR A 79 13.11 5.48 -14.65
C THR A 79 13.85 6.78 -14.97
N LYS A 80 15.18 6.78 -14.91
CA LYS A 80 16.02 7.97 -15.09
C LYS A 80 15.65 9.12 -14.16
N SER A 81 15.30 8.79 -12.92
CA SER A 81 14.95 9.78 -11.91
C SER A 81 16.16 10.64 -11.56
N THR A 82 15.97 11.95 -11.51
CA THR A 82 17.01 12.93 -11.18
C THR A 82 16.81 13.57 -9.82
N ARG A 83 15.77 13.19 -9.10
CA ARG A 83 15.45 13.76 -7.79
C ARG A 83 16.55 13.45 -6.77
N LYS A 84 16.94 14.45 -5.98
CA LYS A 84 17.95 14.33 -4.91
C LYS A 84 17.34 14.67 -3.55
N PRO A 85 17.76 13.97 -2.48
CA PRO A 85 18.58 12.76 -2.51
C PRO A 85 17.82 11.60 -3.17
N LEU A 86 18.56 10.61 -3.69
CA LEU A 86 17.96 9.41 -4.27
C LEU A 86 17.29 8.58 -3.18
N MET A 87 16.16 7.95 -3.52
CA MET A 87 15.51 7.01 -2.62
C MET A 87 16.44 5.83 -2.37
N ARG A 88 16.56 5.43 -1.10
CA ARG A 88 17.39 4.30 -0.68
C ARG A 88 16.61 3.00 -0.76
N ASP A 89 17.33 1.89 -0.88
CA ASP A 89 16.76 0.56 -0.71
C ASP A 89 16.42 0.32 0.76
N TYR A 90 15.27 -0.31 1.01
CA TYR A 90 14.84 -0.66 2.36
C TYR A 90 14.96 -2.15 2.59
N LYS A 91 15.60 -2.54 3.70
CA LYS A 91 15.72 -3.94 4.15
C LYS A 91 14.68 -4.20 5.24
N LEU A 92 13.43 -4.26 4.82
CA LEU A 92 12.31 -4.50 5.72
C LEU A 92 11.83 -5.95 5.63
N PRO A 93 11.20 -6.49 6.68
CA PRO A 93 10.49 -7.76 6.58
C PRO A 93 9.48 -7.71 5.44
N LYS A 94 9.26 -8.86 4.79
CA LYS A 94 8.31 -8.97 3.67
C LYS A 94 6.93 -8.44 4.03
N GLU A 95 6.46 -8.73 5.24
CA GLU A 95 5.17 -8.25 5.75
C GLU A 95 5.07 -6.73 5.73
N ASP A 96 6.13 -6.03 6.15
CA ASP A 96 6.16 -4.57 6.18
C ASP A 96 6.20 -3.98 4.77
N VAL A 97 6.96 -4.58 3.86
CA VAL A 97 6.98 -4.17 2.45
C VAL A 97 5.60 -4.36 1.82
N ASP A 98 4.99 -5.52 2.01
CA ASP A 98 3.66 -5.81 1.48
C ASP A 98 2.60 -4.82 2.04
N ALA A 99 2.72 -4.47 3.31
CA ALA A 99 1.84 -3.49 3.95
C ALA A 99 2.02 -2.07 3.38
N LEU A 100 3.27 -1.65 3.13
CA LEU A 100 3.54 -0.37 2.46
C LEU A 100 2.95 -0.35 1.06
N VAL A 101 3.09 -1.42 0.29
CA VAL A 101 2.50 -1.53 -1.05
C VAL A 101 0.98 -1.42 -0.98
N ALA A 102 0.35 -2.13 -0.04
CA ALA A 102 -1.10 -2.04 0.17
C ALA A 102 -1.54 -0.61 0.50
N TYR A 103 -0.80 0.07 1.36
CA TYR A 103 -1.07 1.47 1.69
C TYR A 103 -0.93 2.38 0.46
N MET A 104 0.16 2.26 -0.30
CA MET A 104 0.38 3.05 -1.51
C MET A 104 -0.72 2.82 -2.56
N LEU A 105 -1.21 1.59 -2.69
CA LEU A 105 -2.30 1.28 -3.61
C LEU A 105 -3.62 1.98 -3.26
N THR A 106 -3.81 2.39 -2.01
CA THR A 106 -4.99 3.18 -1.61
C THR A 106 -4.91 4.65 -2.06
N LEU A 107 -3.73 5.13 -2.39
CA LEU A 107 -3.51 6.53 -2.79
C LEU A 107 -3.85 6.72 -4.27
N LYS A 108 -5.13 6.68 -4.58
CA LYS A 108 -5.65 6.82 -5.94
C LYS A 108 -5.71 8.27 -6.39
N ALA A 109 -5.47 8.48 -7.68
CA ALA A 109 -5.69 9.79 -8.28
C ALA A 109 -7.17 10.16 -8.22
N THR A 110 -7.46 11.43 -7.87
CA THR A 110 -8.82 11.95 -7.95
C THR A 110 -9.21 12.10 -9.42
N PRO A 111 -10.39 11.61 -9.85
CA PRO A 111 -10.84 11.83 -11.22
C PRO A 111 -10.92 13.34 -11.50
N LYS A 112 -10.36 13.77 -12.60
CA LYS A 112 -10.52 15.16 -13.07
C LYS A 112 -11.97 15.34 -13.53
N LYS A 113 -12.63 16.30 -12.94
CA LYS A 113 -13.94 16.73 -13.40
C LYS A 113 -13.83 17.49 -14.73
#